data_9e47ec7b86994b618166c66e1914625e
#
_entry.id   9e47ec7b86994b618166c66e1914625e
#
_cell.length_a   1.000
_cell.length_b   1.000
_cell.length_c   1.000
_cell.angle_alpha   90.00
_cell.angle_beta   90.00
_cell.angle_gamma   90.00
#
_symmetry.space_group_name_H-M   'P 1'
#
loop_
_entity.id
_entity.type
_entity.pdbx_description
1 polymer ?
#
loop_
_entity_poly.entity_id
_entity_poly.type
_entity_poly.pdbx_seq_one_letter_code
_entity_poly.pdbx_strand_id
1 'polypeptide(L)'
;MSGPVVTGTRIPGLLHVELELHTDARGWFKEGYQQAKLEAAGIPHLDVLQHNVSYNEAVGVTRGIHAEPWNKYVSPSYGRVFAVVADLREGESYDTVETFELGPEHALYVPRGCGNAFCTLAPHTVYSYLVDGLWSAQAEYVLVDLFDPTLAVPWPLPRQQMVISARDAAHPPLAR
;
A
#
# COMPACT_ATOMS: atom_id res chain seq x y z
N MET A 1 26.18 -3.56 -6.64
CA MET A 1 24.76 -3.16 -6.51
C MET A 1 24.38 -3.43 -5.07
N SER A 2 23.98 -2.41 -4.32
CA SER A 2 23.43 -2.57 -2.99
C SER A 2 22.05 -3.24 -3.13
N GLY A 3 21.74 -4.24 -2.30
CA GLY A 3 20.40 -4.86 -2.31
C GLY A 3 19.35 -3.92 -1.72
N PRO A 4 18.06 -4.33 -1.75
CA PRO A 4 16.99 -3.56 -1.11
C PRO A 4 17.27 -3.39 0.39
N VAL A 5 16.92 -2.22 0.93
CA VAL A 5 16.99 -1.95 2.38
C VAL A 5 15.61 -2.11 2.98
N VAL A 6 15.48 -2.99 3.98
CA VAL A 6 14.21 -3.31 4.63
C VAL A 6 14.19 -2.80 6.06
N THR A 7 13.13 -2.08 6.42
CA THR A 7 12.92 -1.50 7.76
C THR A 7 11.57 -1.93 8.32
N GLY A 8 11.56 -2.40 9.57
CA GLY A 8 10.34 -2.70 10.31
C GLY A 8 9.59 -1.45 10.75
N THR A 9 8.30 -1.59 11.04
CA THR A 9 7.41 -0.52 11.50
C THR A 9 6.80 -0.86 12.86
N ARG A 10 5.90 0.00 13.37
CA ARG A 10 5.12 -0.27 14.60
C ARG A 10 4.06 -1.36 14.40
N ILE A 11 3.63 -1.60 13.16
CA ILE A 11 2.69 -2.66 12.82
C ILE A 11 3.48 -3.96 12.60
N PRO A 12 3.29 -5.02 13.40
CA PRO A 12 4.03 -6.26 13.25
C PRO A 12 3.88 -6.89 11.86
N GLY A 13 5.02 -7.12 11.18
CA GLY A 13 5.06 -7.70 9.84
C GLY A 13 4.87 -6.71 8.68
N LEU A 14 4.50 -5.45 8.94
CA LEU A 14 4.55 -4.39 7.93
C LEU A 14 6.00 -3.94 7.77
N LEU A 15 6.52 -4.02 6.54
CA LEU A 15 7.91 -3.70 6.23
C LEU A 15 7.96 -2.62 5.14
N HIS A 16 8.79 -1.61 5.37
CA HIS A 16 9.15 -0.61 4.38
C HIS A 16 10.41 -1.04 3.64
N VAL A 17 10.41 -0.87 2.33
CA VAL A 17 11.51 -1.28 1.43
C VAL A 17 11.97 -0.09 0.63
N GLU A 18 13.27 0.18 0.68
CA GLU A 18 13.94 1.10 -0.23
C GLU A 18 14.57 0.32 -1.38
N LEU A 19 14.27 0.73 -2.61
CA LEU A 19 14.73 0.12 -3.85
C LEU A 19 15.72 1.05 -4.57
N GLU A 20 16.76 0.49 -5.15
CA GLU A 20 17.70 1.25 -5.94
C GLU A 20 17.10 1.63 -7.30
N LEU A 21 17.14 2.94 -7.64
CA LEU A 21 16.82 3.44 -8.97
C LEU A 21 18.11 3.66 -9.75
N HIS A 22 18.24 2.99 -10.88
CA HIS A 22 19.35 3.16 -11.80
C HIS A 22 18.99 4.20 -12.86
N THR A 23 19.54 5.40 -12.75
CA THR A 23 19.21 6.57 -13.58
C THR A 23 20.25 6.77 -14.69
N ASP A 24 19.77 7.05 -15.92
CA ASP A 24 20.61 7.47 -17.05
C ASP A 24 19.85 8.49 -17.92
N ALA A 25 20.39 8.82 -19.10
CA ALA A 25 19.78 9.79 -20.02
C ALA A 25 18.40 9.40 -20.56
N ARG A 26 17.97 8.16 -20.39
CA ARG A 26 16.66 7.63 -20.81
C ARG A 26 15.60 7.69 -19.69
N GLY A 27 16.03 7.95 -18.44
CA GLY A 27 15.17 7.93 -17.25
C GLY A 27 15.75 7.03 -16.15
N TRP A 28 14.94 6.14 -15.59
CA TRP A 28 15.38 5.22 -14.56
C TRP A 28 14.87 3.79 -14.80
N PHE A 29 15.60 2.84 -14.24
CA PHE A 29 15.22 1.44 -14.15
C PHE A 29 15.30 0.97 -12.71
N LYS A 30 14.40 0.09 -12.29
CA LYS A 30 14.45 -0.60 -11.00
C LYS A 30 14.12 -2.08 -11.14
N GLU A 31 14.68 -2.90 -10.28
CA GLU A 31 14.13 -4.23 -10.01
C GLU A 31 12.97 -4.07 -9.00
N GLY A 32 11.75 -3.96 -9.49
CA GLY A 32 10.58 -3.70 -8.64
C GLY A 32 10.23 -4.87 -7.71
N TYR A 33 10.49 -6.10 -8.14
CA TYR A 33 10.35 -7.32 -7.35
C TYR A 33 11.37 -8.35 -7.84
N GLN A 34 12.23 -8.80 -6.94
CA GLN A 34 13.13 -9.92 -7.17
C GLN A 34 13.15 -10.76 -5.89
N GLN A 35 12.41 -11.86 -5.90
CA GLN A 35 12.08 -12.66 -4.72
C GLN A 35 13.30 -13.01 -3.87
N ALA A 36 14.33 -13.60 -4.47
CA ALA A 36 15.50 -14.05 -3.70
C ALA A 36 16.26 -12.90 -3.02
N LYS A 37 16.34 -11.71 -3.65
CA LYS A 37 16.96 -10.53 -3.05
C LYS A 37 16.12 -9.97 -1.91
N LEU A 38 14.80 -9.92 -2.08
CA LEU A 38 13.87 -9.42 -1.07
C LEU A 38 13.85 -10.36 0.15
N GLU A 39 13.81 -11.67 -0.07
CA GLU A 39 13.91 -12.67 1.01
C GLU A 39 15.24 -12.58 1.76
N ALA A 40 16.34 -12.43 1.04
CA ALA A 40 17.66 -12.23 1.65
C ALA A 40 17.74 -10.94 2.48
N ALA A 41 16.94 -9.92 2.13
CA ALA A 41 16.82 -8.66 2.88
C ALA A 41 15.80 -8.72 4.03
N GLY A 42 15.08 -9.83 4.20
CA GLY A 42 14.14 -10.05 5.31
C GLY A 42 12.66 -9.91 4.97
N ILE A 43 12.28 -9.75 3.69
CA ILE A 43 10.89 -9.82 3.27
C ILE A 43 10.42 -11.29 3.33
N PRO A 44 9.26 -11.58 3.95
CA PRO A 44 8.69 -12.92 3.91
C PRO A 44 8.44 -13.41 2.49
N HIS A 45 8.52 -14.71 2.29
CA HIS A 45 8.14 -15.33 1.01
C HIS A 45 6.73 -14.90 0.59
N LEU A 46 6.59 -14.47 -0.65
CA LEU A 46 5.31 -14.13 -1.26
C LEU A 46 5.09 -15.03 -2.48
N ASP A 47 4.15 -15.97 -2.37
CA ASP A 47 3.74 -16.80 -3.51
C ASP A 47 2.84 -15.96 -4.43
N VAL A 48 3.46 -15.25 -5.37
CA VAL A 48 2.77 -14.28 -6.23
C VAL A 48 1.77 -14.98 -7.15
N LEU A 49 0.48 -14.80 -6.87
CA LEU A 49 -0.62 -15.36 -7.66
C LEU A 49 -1.28 -14.33 -8.58
N GLN A 50 -1.26 -13.05 -8.21
CA GLN A 50 -1.89 -11.99 -9.00
C GLN A 50 -1.08 -10.70 -8.91
N HIS A 51 -0.98 -9.98 -10.03
CA HIS A 51 -0.43 -8.63 -10.13
C HIS A 51 -1.53 -7.66 -10.53
N ASN A 52 -1.74 -6.63 -9.73
CA ASN A 52 -2.73 -5.59 -9.97
C ASN A 52 -2.04 -4.26 -10.24
N VAL A 53 -2.61 -3.48 -11.15
CA VAL A 53 -2.12 -2.16 -11.50
C VAL A 53 -3.30 -1.19 -11.54
N SER A 54 -3.15 -0.04 -10.90
CA SER A 54 -4.09 1.07 -11.05
C SER A 54 -3.39 2.29 -11.62
N TYR A 55 -3.97 2.87 -12.68
CA TYR A 55 -3.62 4.18 -13.19
C TYR A 55 -4.53 5.22 -12.53
N ASN A 56 -3.93 6.31 -12.08
CA ASN A 56 -4.59 7.38 -11.34
C ASN A 56 -4.23 8.72 -11.99
N GLU A 57 -5.19 9.33 -12.68
CA GLU A 57 -4.95 10.46 -13.58
C GLU A 57 -4.58 11.75 -12.85
N ALA A 58 -5.24 12.04 -11.73
CA ALA A 58 -5.13 13.29 -11.01
C ALA A 58 -4.42 13.15 -9.66
N VAL A 59 -3.97 14.27 -9.10
CA VAL A 59 -3.63 14.38 -7.67
C VAL A 59 -4.92 14.23 -6.84
N GLY A 60 -4.82 13.59 -5.67
CA GLY A 60 -5.94 13.39 -4.76
C GLY A 60 -6.80 12.15 -5.06
N VAL A 61 -6.48 11.35 -6.10
CA VAL A 61 -7.17 10.06 -6.27
C VAL A 61 -6.87 9.18 -5.08
N THR A 62 -7.93 8.78 -4.37
CA THR A 62 -7.82 8.04 -3.11
C THR A 62 -8.60 6.73 -3.19
N ARG A 63 -7.97 5.64 -2.75
CA ARG A 63 -8.53 4.29 -2.73
C ARG A 63 -8.26 3.64 -1.39
N GLY A 64 -9.24 2.93 -0.83
CA GLY A 64 -9.13 2.22 0.45
C GLY A 64 -10.31 2.52 1.38
N ILE A 65 -10.21 2.23 2.65
CA ILE A 65 -9.23 1.36 3.29
C ILE A 65 -9.70 -0.08 3.07
N HIS A 66 -8.84 -0.92 2.47
CA HIS A 66 -9.18 -2.30 2.15
C HIS A 66 -8.23 -3.27 2.87
N ALA A 67 -8.74 -4.07 3.78
CA ALA A 67 -8.02 -5.23 4.33
C ALA A 67 -8.52 -6.50 3.65
N GLU A 68 -7.58 -7.25 3.11
CA GLU A 68 -7.86 -8.46 2.35
C GLU A 68 -7.17 -9.65 3.01
N PRO A 69 -7.64 -10.89 2.75
CA PRO A 69 -7.13 -12.10 3.40
C PRO A 69 -5.81 -12.61 2.77
N TRP A 70 -5.01 -11.74 2.19
CA TRP A 70 -3.71 -12.04 1.57
C TRP A 70 -2.66 -11.00 1.88
N ASN A 71 -1.40 -11.38 1.72
CA ASN A 71 -0.26 -10.47 1.81
C ASN A 71 -0.11 -9.70 0.49
N LYS A 72 0.45 -8.49 0.58
CA LYS A 72 0.68 -7.62 -0.57
C LYS A 72 2.12 -7.11 -0.57
N TYR A 73 2.69 -7.00 -1.75
CA TYR A 73 3.88 -6.20 -1.99
C TYR A 73 3.50 -5.04 -2.92
N VAL A 74 3.44 -3.84 -2.38
CA VAL A 74 2.91 -2.66 -3.07
C VAL A 74 4.03 -1.67 -3.39
N SER A 75 4.00 -1.06 -4.58
CA SER A 75 4.98 -0.05 -4.99
C SER A 75 4.39 0.86 -6.06
N PRO A 76 4.57 2.18 -6.00
CA PRO A 76 4.35 3.01 -7.17
C PRO A 76 5.33 2.62 -8.28
N SER A 77 4.79 2.34 -9.47
CA SER A 77 5.60 2.14 -10.67
C SER A 77 5.95 3.48 -11.33
N TYR A 78 5.14 4.51 -11.09
CA TYR A 78 5.36 5.90 -11.52
C TYR A 78 4.55 6.84 -10.62
N GLY A 79 5.03 8.08 -10.46
CA GLY A 79 4.38 9.09 -9.63
C GLY A 79 4.68 8.92 -8.14
N ARG A 80 3.81 9.42 -7.29
CA ARG A 80 3.99 9.46 -5.84
C ARG A 80 2.66 9.37 -5.11
N VAL A 81 2.65 8.67 -3.99
CA VAL A 81 1.44 8.51 -3.15
C VAL A 81 1.75 8.76 -1.68
N PHE A 82 0.75 9.24 -0.95
CA PHE A 82 0.65 9.11 0.48
C PHE A 82 -0.06 7.78 0.76
N ALA A 83 0.67 6.80 1.23
CA ALA A 83 0.16 5.47 1.55
C ALA A 83 -0.17 5.36 3.04
N VAL A 84 -1.23 4.63 3.34
CA VAL A 84 -1.73 4.37 4.69
C VAL A 84 -1.83 2.86 4.89
N VAL A 85 -1.37 2.38 6.04
CA VAL A 85 -1.63 1.03 6.50
C VAL A 85 -2.17 1.09 7.92
N ALA A 86 -3.33 0.45 8.15
CA ALA A 86 -3.96 0.32 9.45
C ALA A 86 -3.97 -1.16 9.87
N ASP A 87 -3.55 -1.47 11.08
CA ASP A 87 -3.65 -2.83 11.60
C ASP A 87 -5.07 -3.12 12.06
N LEU A 88 -5.79 -3.96 11.32
CA LEU A 88 -7.17 -4.35 11.63
C LEU A 88 -7.24 -5.78 12.20
N ARG A 89 -6.10 -6.37 12.50
CA ARG A 89 -6.00 -7.70 13.11
C ARG A 89 -6.18 -7.59 14.63
N GLU A 90 -6.84 -8.57 15.23
CA GLU A 90 -6.92 -8.66 16.70
C GLU A 90 -5.52 -8.72 17.33
N GLY A 91 -5.31 -7.95 18.41
CA GLY A 91 -4.05 -7.91 19.13
C GLY A 91 -3.68 -6.53 19.65
N GLU A 92 -2.48 -6.40 20.20
CA GLU A 92 -2.00 -5.15 20.84
C GLU A 92 -1.80 -4.00 19.84
N SER A 93 -1.57 -4.32 18.56
CA SER A 93 -1.39 -3.32 17.48
C SER A 93 -2.69 -2.94 16.76
N TYR A 94 -3.84 -3.48 17.18
CA TYR A 94 -5.14 -3.13 16.59
C TYR A 94 -5.33 -1.61 16.56
N ASP A 95 -5.88 -1.09 15.46
CA ASP A 95 -6.08 0.34 15.13
C ASP A 95 -4.81 1.20 14.98
N THR A 96 -3.62 0.62 15.09
CA THR A 96 -2.37 1.33 14.80
C THR A 96 -2.31 1.71 13.32
N VAL A 97 -2.03 2.99 13.06
CA VAL A 97 -1.89 3.53 11.71
C VAL A 97 -0.44 3.93 11.44
N GLU A 98 0.07 3.49 10.29
CA GLU A 98 1.35 3.95 9.72
C GLU A 98 1.10 4.65 8.40
N THR A 99 1.86 5.70 8.15
CA THR A 99 1.77 6.47 6.90
C THR A 99 3.14 6.63 6.26
N PHE A 100 3.16 6.61 4.93
CA PHE A 100 4.38 6.67 4.14
C PHE A 100 4.16 7.57 2.93
N GLU A 101 5.17 8.32 2.56
CA GLU A 101 5.24 8.92 1.24
C GLU A 101 6.06 7.99 0.35
N LEU A 102 5.43 7.40 -0.66
CA LEU A 102 6.06 6.42 -1.55
C LEU A 102 6.20 6.97 -2.96
N GLY A 103 7.41 6.88 -3.50
CA GLY A 103 7.72 7.02 -4.91
C GLY A 103 8.17 5.68 -5.51
N PRO A 104 8.64 5.67 -6.77
CA PRO A 104 9.15 4.46 -7.42
C PRO A 104 10.32 3.79 -6.67
N GLU A 105 11.05 4.54 -5.87
CA GLU A 105 12.15 4.09 -5.01
C GLU A 105 11.70 3.33 -3.76
N HIS A 106 10.39 3.20 -3.52
CA HIS A 106 9.85 2.57 -2.32
C HIS A 106 8.90 1.42 -2.63
N ALA A 107 8.79 0.50 -1.67
CA ALA A 107 7.73 -0.49 -1.61
C ALA A 107 7.32 -0.76 -0.15
N LEU A 108 6.15 -1.38 0.04
CA LEU A 108 5.72 -1.94 1.33
C LEU A 108 5.39 -3.41 1.16
N TYR A 109 5.82 -4.23 2.12
CA TYR A 109 5.20 -5.53 2.35
C TYR A 109 4.12 -5.37 3.40
N VAL A 110 2.87 -5.54 2.99
CA VAL A 110 1.67 -5.38 3.83
C VAL A 110 1.12 -6.76 4.17
N PRO A 111 1.14 -7.17 5.46
CA PRO A 111 0.60 -8.46 5.86
C PRO A 111 -0.92 -8.53 5.71
N ARG A 112 -1.43 -9.76 5.52
CA ARG A 112 -2.87 -10.03 5.46
C ARG A 112 -3.59 -9.48 6.70
N GLY A 113 -4.81 -8.98 6.52
CA GLY A 113 -5.62 -8.40 7.57
C GLY A 113 -5.27 -6.95 7.93
N CYS A 114 -4.19 -6.38 7.38
CA CYS A 114 -3.92 -4.95 7.47
C CYS A 114 -4.69 -4.20 6.38
N GLY A 115 -5.38 -3.14 6.76
CA GLY A 115 -6.04 -2.21 5.84
C GLY A 115 -5.02 -1.36 5.10
N ASN A 116 -5.13 -1.30 3.78
CA ASN A 116 -4.27 -0.48 2.94
C ASN A 116 -5.10 0.56 2.18
N ALA A 117 -4.57 1.78 2.12
CA ALA A 117 -5.12 2.88 1.34
C ALA A 117 -4.00 3.76 0.78
N PHE A 118 -4.32 4.57 -0.21
CA PHE A 118 -3.41 5.61 -0.69
C PHE A 118 -4.16 6.82 -1.24
N CYS A 119 -3.49 7.97 -1.22
CA CYS A 119 -3.87 9.20 -1.90
C CYS A 119 -2.73 9.61 -2.84
N THR A 120 -3.01 9.90 -4.10
CA THR A 120 -1.98 10.32 -5.06
C THR A 120 -1.50 11.75 -4.78
N LEU A 121 -0.17 11.94 -4.80
CA LEU A 121 0.51 13.22 -4.63
C LEU A 121 1.00 13.81 -5.95
N ALA A 122 0.98 13.01 -7.03
CA ALA A 122 1.35 13.42 -8.38
C ALA A 122 0.29 12.96 -9.39
N PRO A 123 0.10 13.66 -10.51
CA PRO A 123 -0.76 13.21 -11.59
C PRO A 123 -0.13 11.99 -12.30
N HIS A 124 -0.96 11.24 -13.02
CA HIS A 124 -0.56 10.06 -13.80
C HIS A 124 0.17 8.99 -12.98
N THR A 125 -0.16 8.89 -11.68
CA THR A 125 0.45 7.91 -10.78
C THR A 125 0.01 6.49 -11.12
N VAL A 126 0.98 5.59 -11.29
CA VAL A 126 0.76 4.17 -11.49
C VAL A 126 1.12 3.43 -10.19
N TYR A 127 0.13 2.87 -9.54
CA TYR A 127 0.28 2.10 -8.30
C TYR A 127 0.06 0.62 -8.60
N SER A 128 1.03 -0.21 -8.27
CA SER A 128 0.99 -1.64 -8.54
C SER A 128 1.22 -2.46 -7.27
N TYR A 129 0.64 -3.65 -7.22
CA TYR A 129 0.83 -4.57 -6.11
C TYR A 129 0.71 -6.03 -6.53
N LEU A 130 1.61 -6.83 -5.95
CA LEU A 130 1.64 -8.28 -6.05
C LEU A 130 0.95 -8.86 -4.82
N VAL A 131 0.19 -9.94 -4.99
CA VAL A 131 -0.55 -10.59 -3.91
C VAL A 131 -0.43 -12.12 -3.97
N ASP A 132 -0.47 -12.76 -2.81
CA ASP A 132 -0.48 -14.22 -2.64
C ASP A 132 -1.91 -14.80 -2.53
N GLY A 133 -2.89 -14.08 -3.05
CA GLY A 133 -4.28 -14.49 -3.12
C GLY A 133 -4.94 -14.07 -4.42
N LEU A 134 -6.02 -14.72 -4.79
CA LEU A 134 -6.81 -14.36 -5.96
C LEU A 134 -8.03 -13.56 -5.53
N TRP A 135 -8.29 -12.47 -6.23
CA TRP A 135 -9.52 -11.72 -6.01
C TRP A 135 -10.75 -12.61 -6.22
N SER A 136 -11.68 -12.54 -5.29
CA SER A 136 -12.95 -13.27 -5.36
C SER A 136 -14.05 -12.40 -4.77
N ALA A 137 -15.20 -12.39 -5.41
CA ALA A 137 -16.39 -11.71 -4.87
C ALA A 137 -16.90 -12.35 -3.55
N GLN A 138 -16.45 -13.57 -3.24
CA GLN A 138 -16.81 -14.32 -2.03
C GLN A 138 -15.75 -14.23 -0.92
N ALA A 139 -14.59 -13.58 -1.19
CA ALA A 139 -13.56 -13.40 -0.18
C ALA A 139 -14.05 -12.41 0.91
N GLU A 140 -13.65 -12.67 2.13
CA GLU A 140 -13.94 -11.79 3.25
C GLU A 140 -13.02 -10.57 3.20
N TYR A 141 -13.60 -9.42 2.90
CA TYR A 141 -12.93 -8.13 2.89
C TYR A 141 -13.37 -7.32 4.10
N VAL A 142 -12.43 -6.76 4.83
CA VAL A 142 -12.73 -5.71 5.81
C VAL A 142 -12.52 -4.36 5.13
N LEU A 143 -13.61 -3.61 4.99
CA LEU A 143 -13.64 -2.31 4.37
C LEU A 143 -13.92 -1.26 5.44
N VAL A 144 -13.13 -0.19 5.50
CA VAL A 144 -13.26 0.84 6.52
C VAL A 144 -13.31 2.22 5.88
N ASP A 145 -14.13 3.12 6.43
CA ASP A 145 -14.22 4.51 6.00
C ASP A 145 -12.84 5.18 6.03
N LEU A 146 -12.46 5.83 4.94
CA LEU A 146 -11.21 6.60 4.82
C LEU A 146 -11.06 7.67 5.92
N PHE A 147 -12.17 8.15 6.46
CA PHE A 147 -12.22 9.23 7.44
C PHE A 147 -12.67 8.75 8.83
N ASP A 148 -12.49 7.45 9.10
CA ASP A 148 -12.82 6.88 10.40
C ASP A 148 -12.09 7.63 11.53
N PRO A 149 -12.82 8.14 12.54
CA PRO A 149 -12.24 8.96 13.60
C PRO A 149 -11.32 8.17 14.55
N THR A 150 -11.47 6.83 14.63
CA THR A 150 -10.58 5.98 15.42
C THR A 150 -9.22 5.87 14.76
N LEU A 151 -9.19 5.65 13.44
CA LEU A 151 -7.95 5.57 12.68
C LEU A 151 -7.30 6.96 12.52
N ALA A 152 -8.08 8.04 12.52
CA ALA A 152 -7.62 9.44 12.48
C ALA A 152 -6.50 9.68 11.45
N VAL A 153 -6.63 9.11 10.25
CA VAL A 153 -5.61 9.19 9.19
C VAL A 153 -5.31 10.66 8.85
N PRO A 154 -4.04 11.11 8.93
CA PRO A 154 -3.67 12.49 8.63
C PRO A 154 -3.52 12.72 7.11
N TRP A 155 -4.63 12.64 6.38
CA TRP A 155 -4.63 12.79 4.92
C TRP A 155 -3.95 14.09 4.47
N PRO A 156 -3.16 14.06 3.38
CA PRO A 156 -2.40 15.23 2.90
C PRO A 156 -3.28 16.31 2.26
N LEU A 157 -4.52 15.96 1.92
CA LEU A 157 -5.49 16.85 1.29
C LEU A 157 -6.82 16.84 2.06
N PRO A 158 -7.55 17.94 2.09
CA PRO A 158 -8.91 17.95 2.64
C PRO A 158 -9.83 17.08 1.75
N ARG A 159 -10.83 16.45 2.38
CA ARG A 159 -11.77 15.52 1.72
C ARG A 159 -12.34 16.05 0.40
N GLN A 160 -12.62 17.36 0.34
CA GLN A 160 -13.23 18.01 -0.83
C GLN A 160 -12.29 18.05 -2.06
N GLN A 161 -11.00 17.85 -1.86
CA GLN A 161 -9.99 17.82 -2.92
C GLN A 161 -9.59 16.38 -3.28
N MET A 162 -10.14 15.38 -2.59
CA MET A 162 -9.89 13.97 -2.86
C MET A 162 -10.89 13.41 -3.86
N VAL A 163 -10.39 12.61 -4.80
CA VAL A 163 -11.21 11.90 -5.79
C VAL A 163 -11.41 10.47 -5.28
N ILE A 164 -12.61 10.21 -4.76
CA ILE A 164 -12.96 8.94 -4.09
C ILE A 164 -14.10 8.29 -4.87
N SER A 165 -14.04 6.98 -5.07
CA SER A 165 -15.14 6.24 -5.69
C SER A 165 -16.38 6.24 -4.79
N ALA A 166 -17.58 6.13 -5.39
CA ALA A 166 -18.82 6.01 -4.62
C ALA A 166 -18.80 4.78 -3.70
N ARG A 167 -18.10 3.70 -4.11
CA ARG A 167 -17.93 2.49 -3.31
C ARG A 167 -17.08 2.78 -2.06
N ASP A 168 -15.91 3.38 -2.23
CA ASP A 168 -15.00 3.65 -1.10
C ASP A 168 -15.59 4.71 -0.15
N ALA A 169 -16.35 5.67 -0.69
CA ALA A 169 -17.05 6.67 0.11
C ALA A 169 -18.22 6.10 0.96
N ALA A 170 -18.66 4.88 0.65
CA ALA A 170 -19.74 4.19 1.35
C ALA A 170 -19.24 3.09 2.32
N HIS A 171 -17.93 2.99 2.55
CA HIS A 171 -17.40 2.03 3.50
C HIS A 171 -17.89 2.34 4.92
N PRO A 172 -18.15 1.30 5.74
CA PRO A 172 -18.59 1.48 7.12
C PRO A 172 -17.46 2.03 8.01
N PRO A 173 -17.78 2.62 9.16
CA PRO A 173 -16.78 2.92 10.17
C PRO A 173 -16.18 1.62 10.72
N LEU A 174 -15.00 1.74 11.32
CA LEU A 174 -14.33 0.63 11.99
C LEU A 174 -15.24 0.06 13.09
N ALA A 175 -15.56 -1.24 13.00
CA ALA A 175 -16.27 -1.94 14.05
C ALA A 175 -15.37 -2.06 15.29
N ARG A 176 -15.92 -1.74 16.47
CA ARG A 176 -15.26 -1.92 17.77
C ARG A 176 -15.58 -3.28 18.35
#